data_123119d0518c0f248d71aa4e873f1e6b
#
_entry.id   123119d0518c0f248d71aa4e873f1e6b
#
_cell.length_a   1.000
_cell.length_b   1.000
_cell.length_c   1.000
_cell.angle_alpha   90.00
_cell.angle_beta   90.00
_cell.angle_gamma   90.00
#
_symmetry.space_group_name_H-M   'P 1'
#
loop_
_entity.id
_entity.type
_entity.pdbx_description
1 polymer ?
#
loop_
_entity_poly.entity_id
_entity_poly.type
_entity_poly.pdbx_seq_one_letter_code
_entity_poly.pdbx_strand_id
1 'polypeptide(L)'
;MGEGGAAGSIRTGGSQGTSSQGGAGIIGANIAVINNGTITGGIGGTGGLNAGVQNDAVTFQSGINSLTLTTKSVINGVVSANGNDDTLTLQNTLSKIDGGQSDGANISATQYKGFEHLVVNGGRWTVSGSAIVSGETTLNGGALVVTGPAALGVQAITAQGGAIEASGDQVLDQSFVLKNNPYGASTSGLVVQGADNLVLSGVLSDVGRLTKNGSGTLTLTADNTYTGGGRFSRAVLCLWIKRCGLAAAI
;
A
#
# COMPACT_ATOMS: atom_id res chain seq x y z
N MET A 1 -22.58 15.39 3.04
CA MET A 1 -22.96 13.96 3.12
C MET A 1 -24.45 13.87 2.79
N GLY A 2 -24.81 13.07 1.77
CA GLY A 2 -26.22 12.82 1.47
C GLY A 2 -26.70 11.61 2.28
N GLU A 3 -27.71 11.78 3.13
CA GLU A 3 -28.42 10.64 3.72
C GLU A 3 -29.37 10.04 2.69
N GLY A 4 -29.42 8.71 2.61
CA GLY A 4 -30.41 8.03 1.79
C GLY A 4 -31.80 8.18 2.38
N GLY A 5 -32.83 8.28 1.53
CA GLY A 5 -34.22 8.36 1.98
C GLY A 5 -34.69 7.09 2.71
N ALA A 6 -35.65 7.21 3.61
CA ALA A 6 -36.24 6.06 4.31
C ALA A 6 -37.05 5.17 3.35
N ALA A 7 -36.96 3.85 3.52
CA ALA A 7 -37.82 2.91 2.81
C ALA A 7 -39.24 2.93 3.36
N GLY A 8 -40.24 2.71 2.49
CA GLY A 8 -41.64 2.58 2.91
C GLY A 8 -41.86 1.37 3.81
N SER A 9 -42.80 1.47 4.76
CA SER A 9 -43.17 0.37 5.63
C SER A 9 -43.89 -0.75 4.90
N ILE A 10 -43.60 -2.01 5.26
CA ILE A 10 -44.22 -3.20 4.67
C ILE A 10 -45.63 -3.36 5.24
N ARG A 11 -46.61 -3.53 4.36
CA ARG A 11 -47.91 -4.15 4.69
C ARG A 11 -47.75 -5.67 4.53
N THR A 12 -48.40 -6.46 5.40
CA THR A 12 -48.40 -7.91 5.38
C THR A 12 -48.65 -8.46 3.97
N GLY A 13 -47.64 -9.11 3.38
CA GLY A 13 -47.69 -9.71 2.04
C GLY A 13 -46.95 -8.96 0.93
N GLY A 14 -46.36 -7.79 1.20
CA GLY A 14 -45.54 -7.06 0.24
C GLY A 14 -44.05 -7.34 0.36
N SER A 15 -43.32 -7.28 -0.75
CA SER A 15 -41.83 -7.28 -0.73
C SER A 15 -41.34 -6.03 0.00
N GLN A 16 -40.27 -6.16 0.76
CA GLN A 16 -39.59 -5.00 1.34
C GLN A 16 -39.17 -4.03 0.20
N GLY A 17 -39.54 -2.77 0.32
CA GLY A 17 -38.97 -1.72 -0.52
C GLY A 17 -37.48 -1.59 -0.26
N THR A 18 -36.70 -1.22 -1.27
CA THR A 18 -35.29 -0.85 -1.08
C THR A 18 -35.22 0.57 -0.52
N SER A 19 -34.47 0.77 0.57
CA SER A 19 -34.10 2.13 0.96
C SER A 19 -33.16 2.73 -0.09
N SER A 20 -33.10 4.04 -0.21
CA SER A 20 -32.09 4.69 -1.04
C SER A 20 -30.71 4.37 -0.52
N GLN A 21 -29.78 4.07 -1.41
CA GLN A 21 -28.36 4.00 -1.06
C GLN A 21 -27.87 5.40 -0.66
N GLY A 22 -26.90 5.45 0.25
CA GLY A 22 -26.14 6.67 0.49
C GLY A 22 -25.36 7.06 -0.78
N GLY A 23 -25.08 8.34 -0.98
CA GLY A 23 -24.21 8.78 -2.06
C GLY A 23 -22.73 8.44 -1.80
N ALA A 24 -21.94 8.28 -2.86
CA ALA A 24 -20.48 8.26 -2.72
C ALA A 24 -19.99 9.60 -2.17
N GLY A 25 -18.89 9.58 -1.38
CA GLY A 25 -18.28 10.81 -0.87
C GLY A 25 -17.69 11.67 -1.99
N ILE A 26 -16.96 11.03 -2.90
CA ILE A 26 -16.40 11.61 -4.14
C ILE A 26 -16.68 10.63 -5.27
N ILE A 27 -17.11 11.15 -6.42
CA ILE A 27 -17.30 10.36 -7.64
C ILE A 27 -16.81 11.15 -8.85
N GLY A 28 -16.09 10.51 -9.76
CA GLY A 28 -15.62 11.17 -10.98
C GLY A 28 -14.70 10.31 -11.84
N ALA A 29 -14.25 10.90 -12.93
CA ALA A 29 -13.33 10.30 -13.89
C ALA A 29 -12.21 11.30 -14.23
N ASN A 30 -11.00 10.81 -14.48
CA ASN A 30 -9.81 11.63 -14.74
C ASN A 30 -9.54 12.67 -13.63
N ILE A 31 -9.66 12.26 -12.38
CA ILE A 31 -9.50 13.14 -11.24
C ILE A 31 -8.34 12.72 -10.34
N ALA A 32 -7.72 13.71 -9.72
CA ALA A 32 -6.72 13.51 -8.67
C ALA A 32 -7.31 13.96 -7.33
N VAL A 33 -7.34 13.06 -6.36
CA VAL A 33 -7.82 13.31 -5.00
C VAL A 33 -6.63 13.29 -4.05
N ILE A 34 -6.44 14.36 -3.28
CA ILE A 34 -5.45 14.41 -2.20
C ILE A 34 -6.20 14.52 -0.89
N ASN A 35 -6.08 13.51 -0.04
CA ASN A 35 -6.72 13.49 1.28
C ASN A 35 -5.69 13.73 2.40
N ASN A 36 -5.99 14.68 3.26
CA ASN A 36 -5.26 14.94 4.52
C ASN A 36 -6.24 15.10 5.70
N GLY A 37 -7.43 14.57 5.55
CA GLY A 37 -8.52 14.65 6.50
C GLY A 37 -9.43 13.44 6.34
N THR A 38 -10.75 13.63 6.39
CA THR A 38 -11.73 12.55 6.33
C THR A 38 -12.58 12.64 5.08
N ILE A 39 -12.68 11.52 4.34
CA ILE A 39 -13.66 11.32 3.27
C ILE A 39 -14.59 10.20 3.72
N THR A 40 -15.90 10.45 3.64
CA THR A 40 -16.93 9.51 4.09
C THR A 40 -17.99 9.32 2.99
N GLY A 41 -18.29 8.10 2.65
CA GLY A 41 -19.45 7.75 1.83
C GLY A 41 -20.75 7.92 2.63
N GLY A 42 -21.85 8.17 1.97
CA GLY A 42 -23.15 8.28 2.60
C GLY A 42 -23.64 6.95 3.15
N ILE A 43 -24.55 6.99 4.11
CA ILE A 43 -25.19 5.80 4.69
C ILE A 43 -26.58 5.66 4.08
N GLY A 44 -26.98 4.43 3.74
CA GLY A 44 -28.32 4.13 3.27
C GLY A 44 -29.40 4.49 4.30
N GLY A 45 -30.56 4.93 3.83
CA GLY A 45 -31.71 5.31 4.66
C GLY A 45 -32.23 4.17 5.52
N THR A 46 -33.18 4.47 6.41
CA THR A 46 -33.76 3.49 7.33
C THR A 46 -34.83 2.63 6.68
N GLY A 47 -34.88 1.34 6.99
CA GLY A 47 -35.86 0.37 6.52
C GLY A 47 -35.65 -0.09 5.08
N GLY A 48 -35.49 -1.38 4.85
CA GLY A 48 -35.20 -1.97 3.54
C GLY A 48 -33.78 -2.51 3.39
N LEU A 49 -33.47 -3.04 2.22
CA LEU A 49 -32.24 -3.81 1.96
C LEU A 49 -30.93 -3.02 2.09
N ASN A 50 -30.97 -1.70 1.88
CA ASN A 50 -29.79 -0.84 1.97
C ASN A 50 -29.72 -0.04 3.27
N ALA A 51 -30.56 -0.37 4.26
CA ALA A 51 -30.62 0.36 5.53
C ALA A 51 -29.27 0.25 6.28
N GLY A 52 -28.68 1.40 6.60
CA GLY A 52 -27.41 1.48 7.32
C GLY A 52 -26.18 1.03 6.53
N VAL A 53 -26.31 0.72 5.24
CA VAL A 53 -25.17 0.31 4.41
C VAL A 53 -24.34 1.53 4.05
N GLN A 54 -23.05 1.47 4.38
CA GLN A 54 -22.06 2.49 4.02
C GLN A 54 -21.76 2.40 2.52
N ASN A 55 -21.89 3.50 1.79
CA ASN A 55 -21.47 3.56 0.39
C ASN A 55 -19.99 3.91 0.25
N ASP A 56 -19.48 3.88 -0.98
CA ASP A 56 -18.08 4.20 -1.28
C ASP A 56 -17.71 5.61 -0.79
N ALA A 57 -16.54 5.71 -0.20
CA ALA A 57 -15.95 7.01 0.11
C ALA A 57 -15.49 7.71 -1.17
N VAL A 58 -14.87 6.95 -2.08
CA VAL A 58 -14.42 7.45 -3.38
C VAL A 58 -14.75 6.42 -4.46
N THR A 59 -15.32 6.88 -5.56
CA THR A 59 -15.56 6.07 -6.77
C THR A 59 -14.93 6.76 -7.98
N PHE A 60 -13.85 6.24 -8.46
CA PHE A 60 -13.28 6.58 -9.77
C PHE A 60 -14.02 5.77 -10.84
N GLN A 61 -14.68 6.44 -11.79
CA GLN A 61 -15.56 5.77 -12.75
C GLN A 61 -14.84 5.25 -13.98
N SER A 62 -13.88 6.00 -14.49
CA SER A 62 -13.11 5.66 -15.69
C SER A 62 -11.90 6.58 -15.84
N GLY A 63 -11.05 6.31 -16.83
CA GLY A 63 -9.90 7.13 -17.18
C GLY A 63 -8.71 6.91 -16.24
N ILE A 64 -7.88 7.93 -16.09
CA ILE A 64 -6.66 7.90 -15.26
C ILE A 64 -6.93 8.72 -14.01
N ASN A 65 -6.90 8.07 -12.86
CA ASN A 65 -7.18 8.73 -11.59
C ASN A 65 -6.05 8.52 -10.58
N SER A 66 -6.04 9.34 -9.56
CA SER A 66 -5.11 9.15 -8.45
C SER A 66 -5.75 9.49 -7.11
N LEU A 67 -5.42 8.68 -6.10
CA LEU A 67 -5.71 8.96 -4.71
C LEU A 67 -4.39 9.08 -3.95
N THR A 68 -4.15 10.23 -3.36
CA THR A 68 -3.03 10.45 -2.45
C THR A 68 -3.55 10.51 -1.01
N LEU A 69 -3.00 9.65 -0.15
CA LEU A 69 -3.29 9.61 1.27
C LEU A 69 -2.08 10.10 2.06
N THR A 70 -2.30 11.01 3.00
CA THR A 70 -1.32 11.31 4.05
C THR A 70 -1.58 10.44 5.28
N THR A 71 -0.63 10.37 6.22
CA THR A 71 -0.82 9.62 7.48
C THR A 71 -1.96 10.14 8.36
N LYS A 72 -2.51 11.33 8.05
CA LYS A 72 -3.70 11.89 8.71
C LYS A 72 -5.01 11.54 8.00
N SER A 73 -4.94 10.83 6.90
CA SER A 73 -6.12 10.49 6.10
C SER A 73 -7.01 9.47 6.80
N VAL A 74 -8.31 9.73 6.79
CA VAL A 74 -9.34 8.80 7.22
C VAL A 74 -10.30 8.56 6.06
N ILE A 75 -10.53 7.31 5.73
CA ILE A 75 -11.47 6.90 4.69
C ILE A 75 -12.54 6.04 5.35
N ASN A 76 -13.79 6.51 5.32
CA ASN A 76 -14.96 5.79 5.81
C ASN A 76 -15.81 5.32 4.61
N GLY A 77 -15.71 4.07 4.29
CA GLY A 77 -16.27 3.43 3.09
C GLY A 77 -15.19 2.83 2.21
N VAL A 78 -15.59 2.28 1.09
CA VAL A 78 -14.68 1.68 0.10
C VAL A 78 -14.16 2.77 -0.84
N VAL A 79 -12.96 2.56 -1.37
CA VAL A 79 -12.43 3.28 -2.53
C VAL A 79 -12.44 2.32 -3.71
N SER A 80 -13.23 2.63 -4.73
CA SER A 80 -13.36 1.83 -5.94
C SER A 80 -12.69 2.57 -7.11
N ALA A 81 -11.60 2.03 -7.61
CA ALA A 81 -10.91 2.50 -8.79
C ALA A 81 -11.35 1.63 -9.99
N ASN A 82 -12.09 2.22 -10.92
CA ASN A 82 -12.62 1.55 -12.10
C ASN A 82 -12.07 2.20 -13.39
N GLY A 83 -10.94 2.87 -13.28
CA GLY A 83 -10.22 3.45 -14.41
C GLY A 83 -9.36 2.41 -15.14
N ASN A 84 -8.43 2.91 -15.95
CA ASN A 84 -7.54 2.06 -16.73
C ASN A 84 -6.08 2.15 -16.26
N ASP A 85 -5.77 3.12 -15.39
CA ASP A 85 -4.42 3.40 -14.90
C ASP A 85 -4.52 4.26 -13.64
N ASP A 86 -5.02 3.64 -12.57
CA ASP A 86 -5.32 4.32 -11.32
C ASP A 86 -4.17 4.13 -10.32
N THR A 87 -3.73 5.22 -9.72
CA THR A 87 -2.60 5.23 -8.79
C THR A 87 -3.03 5.53 -7.36
N LEU A 88 -2.64 4.66 -6.42
CA LEU A 88 -2.69 4.93 -4.99
C LEU A 88 -1.32 5.43 -4.52
N THR A 89 -1.26 6.65 -3.99
CA THR A 89 -0.04 7.24 -3.43
C THR A 89 -0.16 7.37 -1.91
N LEU A 90 0.84 6.89 -1.19
CA LEU A 90 0.95 6.96 0.26
C LEU A 90 2.11 7.87 0.64
N GLN A 91 1.85 8.87 1.49
CA GLN A 91 2.88 9.81 1.93
C GLN A 91 2.66 10.26 3.38
N ASN A 92 3.71 10.78 4.01
CA ASN A 92 3.63 11.18 5.41
C ASN A 92 2.81 12.46 5.59
N THR A 93 3.12 13.50 4.79
CA THR A 93 2.45 14.80 4.82
C THR A 93 2.07 15.22 3.39
N LEU A 94 1.60 16.44 3.22
CA LEU A 94 1.34 17.02 1.90
C LEU A 94 2.63 17.29 1.10
N SER A 95 3.80 17.28 1.73
CA SER A 95 5.10 17.33 1.05
C SER A 95 5.41 15.97 0.43
N LYS A 96 5.76 15.96 -0.86
CA LYS A 96 5.79 14.73 -1.67
C LYS A 96 6.73 13.65 -1.14
N ILE A 97 7.91 13.99 -0.64
CA ILE A 97 8.89 13.01 -0.13
C ILE A 97 9.59 13.65 1.07
N ASP A 98 9.11 13.36 2.26
CA ASP A 98 9.66 13.93 3.48
C ASP A 98 10.40 12.92 4.38
N GLY A 99 10.45 11.64 3.97
CA GLY A 99 11.14 10.58 4.70
C GLY A 99 10.57 10.26 6.08
N GLY A 100 9.46 10.91 6.45
CA GLY A 100 8.80 10.66 7.73
C GLY A 100 8.22 9.24 7.80
N GLN A 101 8.18 8.69 9.01
CA GLN A 101 7.65 7.35 9.30
C GLN A 101 6.51 7.39 10.32
N SER A 102 5.70 8.44 10.31
CA SER A 102 4.46 8.44 11.10
C SER A 102 3.54 7.34 10.60
N ASP A 103 2.85 6.67 11.53
CA ASP A 103 1.93 5.60 11.16
C ASP A 103 0.73 6.17 10.39
N GLY A 104 0.46 5.59 9.24
CA GLY A 104 -0.74 5.78 8.44
C GLY A 104 -1.80 4.73 8.74
N ALA A 105 -2.91 4.81 8.03
CA ALA A 105 -3.97 3.81 8.11
C ALA A 105 -3.52 2.44 7.57
N ASN A 106 -4.26 1.40 7.92
CA ASN A 106 -4.12 0.11 7.26
C ASN A 106 -4.71 0.19 5.84
N ILE A 107 -3.94 -0.23 4.86
CA ILE A 107 -4.35 -0.31 3.46
C ILE A 107 -4.68 -1.77 3.16
N SER A 108 -5.96 -2.04 2.92
CA SER A 108 -6.44 -3.40 2.61
C SER A 108 -7.11 -3.46 1.24
N ALA A 109 -6.96 -4.57 0.54
CA ALA A 109 -7.61 -4.81 -0.75
C ALA A 109 -9.15 -4.88 -0.66
N THR A 110 -9.71 -5.03 0.54
CA THR A 110 -11.16 -4.97 0.77
C THR A 110 -11.68 -3.55 0.77
N GLN A 111 -10.85 -2.58 1.18
CA GLN A 111 -11.20 -1.16 1.23
C GLN A 111 -10.72 -0.39 0.00
N TYR A 112 -9.52 -0.69 -0.51
CA TYR A 112 -8.93 -0.03 -1.68
C TYR A 112 -8.90 -1.02 -2.83
N LYS A 113 -9.75 -0.81 -3.84
CA LYS A 113 -10.00 -1.77 -4.92
C LYS A 113 -9.70 -1.17 -6.28
N GLY A 114 -9.12 -1.99 -7.16
CA GLY A 114 -8.99 -1.71 -8.58
C GLY A 114 -7.83 -0.82 -8.98
N PHE A 115 -6.94 -0.44 -8.07
CA PHE A 115 -5.74 0.31 -8.42
C PHE A 115 -4.73 -0.56 -9.17
N GLU A 116 -4.06 0.03 -10.17
CA GLU A 116 -2.96 -0.59 -10.89
C GLU A 116 -1.61 -0.29 -10.24
N HIS A 117 -1.43 0.92 -9.69
CA HIS A 117 -0.14 1.37 -9.19
C HIS A 117 -0.19 1.78 -7.71
N LEU A 118 0.85 1.37 -6.96
CA LEU A 118 1.11 1.82 -5.60
C LEU A 118 2.42 2.60 -5.56
N VAL A 119 2.38 3.83 -5.06
CA VAL A 119 3.55 4.67 -4.85
C VAL A 119 3.65 5.04 -3.38
N VAL A 120 4.77 4.71 -2.73
CA VAL A 120 5.02 5.07 -1.34
C VAL A 120 6.12 6.12 -1.29
N ASN A 121 5.76 7.32 -0.89
CA ASN A 121 6.66 8.47 -0.80
C ASN A 121 7.08 8.79 0.64
N GLY A 122 6.35 8.31 1.64
CA GLY A 122 6.62 8.57 3.05
C GLY A 122 5.53 7.97 3.95
N GLY A 123 5.70 8.08 5.26
CA GLY A 123 4.84 7.44 6.24
C GLY A 123 5.18 5.97 6.46
N ARG A 124 4.54 5.37 7.45
CA ARG A 124 4.63 3.94 7.75
C ARG A 124 3.23 3.34 7.61
N TRP A 125 3.03 2.49 6.62
CA TRP A 125 1.72 1.99 6.22
C TRP A 125 1.65 0.48 6.34
N THR A 126 0.61 -0.02 7.00
CA THR A 126 0.34 -1.47 7.05
C THR A 126 -0.45 -1.87 5.82
N VAL A 127 0.01 -2.90 5.11
CA VAL A 127 -0.67 -3.48 3.96
C VAL A 127 -1.13 -4.89 4.29
N SER A 128 -2.40 -5.19 4.01
CA SER A 128 -3.02 -6.44 4.44
C SER A 128 -3.99 -7.03 3.42
N GLY A 129 -4.18 -8.35 3.49
CA GLY A 129 -5.08 -9.09 2.64
C GLY A 129 -4.45 -9.57 1.34
N SER A 130 -5.23 -9.56 0.26
CA SER A 130 -4.75 -9.86 -1.11
C SER A 130 -4.04 -8.66 -1.72
N ALA A 131 -3.60 -8.79 -2.99
CA ALA A 131 -2.94 -7.72 -3.71
C ALA A 131 -3.74 -6.41 -3.68
N ILE A 132 -3.09 -5.34 -3.21
CA ILE A 132 -3.68 -3.99 -3.15
C ILE A 132 -3.72 -3.36 -4.54
N VAL A 133 -2.72 -3.69 -5.36
CA VAL A 133 -2.62 -3.24 -6.76
C VAL A 133 -2.38 -4.42 -7.68
N SER A 134 -2.79 -4.28 -8.93
CA SER A 134 -2.59 -5.31 -9.97
C SER A 134 -1.27 -5.14 -10.73
N GLY A 135 -0.68 -3.95 -10.71
CA GLY A 135 0.53 -3.58 -11.41
C GLY A 135 1.69 -3.25 -10.47
N GLU A 136 2.42 -2.19 -10.77
CA GLU A 136 3.69 -1.88 -10.13
C GLU A 136 3.55 -1.26 -8.74
N THR A 137 4.49 -1.63 -7.85
CA THR A 137 4.71 -0.96 -6.57
C THR A 137 6.06 -0.24 -6.58
N THR A 138 6.07 1.06 -6.26
CA THR A 138 7.28 1.88 -6.15
C THR A 138 7.46 2.41 -4.73
N LEU A 139 8.62 2.13 -4.14
CA LEU A 139 9.00 2.59 -2.80
C LEU A 139 10.06 3.69 -2.92
N ASN A 140 9.65 4.95 -2.88
CA ASN A 140 10.53 6.12 -2.93
C ASN A 140 11.01 6.54 -1.54
N GLY A 141 10.21 6.24 -0.51
CA GLY A 141 10.46 6.59 0.88
C GLY A 141 9.43 5.95 1.81
N GLY A 142 9.52 6.24 3.11
CA GLY A 142 8.62 5.65 4.09
C GLY A 142 8.82 4.15 4.29
N ALA A 143 7.80 3.47 4.80
CA ALA A 143 7.83 2.04 5.08
C ALA A 143 6.49 1.36 4.78
N LEU A 144 6.53 0.18 4.19
CA LEU A 144 5.39 -0.75 4.12
C LEU A 144 5.58 -1.88 5.13
N VAL A 145 4.62 -2.02 6.04
CA VAL A 145 4.50 -3.14 6.97
C VAL A 145 3.63 -4.19 6.32
N VAL A 146 4.21 -5.34 5.98
CA VAL A 146 3.53 -6.41 5.25
C VAL A 146 3.02 -7.46 6.21
N THR A 147 1.71 -7.72 6.20
CA THR A 147 1.06 -8.73 7.06
C THR A 147 0.79 -10.05 6.33
N GLY A 148 1.14 -10.15 5.06
CA GLY A 148 1.00 -11.35 4.24
C GLY A 148 1.65 -11.18 2.87
N PRO A 149 2.17 -12.25 2.27
CA PRO A 149 2.97 -12.18 1.04
C PRO A 149 2.15 -11.69 -0.16
N ALA A 150 0.86 -11.96 -0.19
CA ALA A 150 -0.02 -11.58 -1.30
C ALA A 150 -0.36 -10.08 -1.33
N ALA A 151 -0.13 -9.31 -0.25
CA ALA A 151 -0.57 -7.92 -0.14
C ALA A 151 0.10 -6.99 -1.16
N LEU A 152 1.33 -7.30 -1.58
CA LEU A 152 2.10 -6.50 -2.55
C LEU A 152 1.88 -6.92 -4.02
N GLY A 153 0.98 -7.87 -4.29
CA GLY A 153 0.78 -8.40 -5.64
C GLY A 153 1.91 -9.33 -6.09
N VAL A 154 2.00 -9.56 -7.38
CA VAL A 154 2.96 -10.51 -7.99
C VAL A 154 4.01 -9.82 -8.86
N GLN A 155 3.90 -8.52 -9.09
CA GLN A 155 4.83 -7.75 -9.91
C GLN A 155 6.11 -7.40 -9.14
N ALA A 156 7.16 -7.08 -9.90
CA ALA A 156 8.40 -6.61 -9.30
C ALA A 156 8.19 -5.26 -8.59
N ILE A 157 8.88 -5.08 -7.47
CA ILE A 157 8.82 -3.87 -6.65
C ILE A 157 10.05 -3.01 -6.95
N THR A 158 9.84 -1.77 -7.38
CA THR A 158 10.91 -0.79 -7.55
C THR A 158 11.19 -0.10 -6.22
N ALA A 159 12.39 -0.25 -5.67
CA ALA A 159 12.80 0.36 -4.41
C ALA A 159 13.89 1.42 -4.66
N GLN A 160 13.61 2.67 -4.28
CA GLN A 160 14.48 3.84 -4.46
C GLN A 160 14.79 4.56 -3.14
N GLY A 161 14.63 3.85 -2.00
CA GLY A 161 14.91 4.42 -0.67
C GLY A 161 13.83 4.12 0.37
N GLY A 162 12.74 3.47 0.00
CA GLY A 162 11.71 3.03 0.93
C GLY A 162 12.07 1.76 1.68
N ALA A 163 11.30 1.45 2.71
CA ALA A 163 11.52 0.31 3.58
C ALA A 163 10.39 -0.73 3.47
N ILE A 164 10.75 -1.99 3.72
CA ILE A 164 9.83 -3.10 4.00
C ILE A 164 10.03 -3.55 5.44
N GLU A 165 8.94 -3.77 6.14
CA GLU A 165 8.88 -4.42 7.46
C GLU A 165 7.96 -5.63 7.38
N ALA A 166 8.33 -6.72 8.02
CA ALA A 166 7.43 -7.84 8.25
C ALA A 166 6.59 -7.57 9.53
N SER A 167 5.34 -7.99 9.52
CA SER A 167 4.51 -8.12 10.73
C SER A 167 4.22 -9.60 10.94
N GLY A 168 4.88 -10.20 11.93
CA GLY A 168 5.11 -11.63 12.00
C GLY A 168 6.13 -12.08 10.93
N ASP A 169 6.55 -13.33 10.99
CA ASP A 169 7.50 -13.87 10.00
C ASP A 169 6.85 -13.96 8.62
N GLN A 170 7.49 -13.36 7.61
CA GLN A 170 6.97 -13.29 6.25
C GLN A 170 7.94 -13.85 5.21
N VAL A 171 7.38 -14.34 4.12
CA VAL A 171 8.12 -14.72 2.90
C VAL A 171 7.57 -13.92 1.74
N LEU A 172 8.38 -13.10 1.09
CA LEU A 172 8.02 -12.35 -0.10
C LEU A 172 8.73 -12.96 -1.31
N ASP A 173 7.96 -13.31 -2.33
CA ASP A 173 8.44 -13.92 -3.57
C ASP A 173 8.61 -12.93 -4.73
N GLN A 174 8.19 -11.68 -4.53
CA GLN A 174 8.38 -10.61 -5.50
C GLN A 174 9.87 -10.31 -5.71
N SER A 175 10.23 -10.03 -6.96
CA SER A 175 11.55 -9.47 -7.28
C SER A 175 11.61 -7.98 -6.90
N PHE A 176 12.79 -7.51 -6.53
CA PHE A 176 13.04 -6.12 -6.21
C PHE A 176 14.07 -5.51 -7.16
N VAL A 177 13.70 -4.40 -7.78
CA VAL A 177 14.59 -3.58 -8.59
C VAL A 177 15.11 -2.44 -7.72
N LEU A 178 16.37 -2.54 -7.30
CA LEU A 178 16.99 -1.58 -6.37
C LEU A 178 17.61 -0.44 -7.15
N LYS A 179 17.05 0.76 -7.06
CA LYS A 179 17.52 1.95 -7.76
C LYS A 179 18.15 2.97 -6.82
N ASN A 180 18.98 3.83 -7.36
CA ASN A 180 19.45 4.99 -6.63
C ASN A 180 18.30 5.96 -6.39
N ASN A 181 18.27 6.56 -5.20
CA ASN A 181 17.26 7.57 -4.88
C ASN A 181 17.56 8.85 -5.66
N PRO A 182 16.68 9.28 -6.58
CA PRO A 182 16.89 10.48 -7.38
C PRO A 182 16.83 11.79 -6.55
N TYR A 183 16.34 11.71 -5.32
CA TYR A 183 16.18 12.86 -4.41
C TYR A 183 17.34 13.02 -3.41
N GLY A 184 18.45 12.27 -3.62
CA GLY A 184 19.69 12.47 -2.87
C GLY A 184 19.65 11.99 -1.41
N ALA A 185 18.67 11.17 -1.02
CA ALA A 185 18.63 10.57 0.31
C ALA A 185 19.80 9.59 0.50
N SER A 186 20.34 9.53 1.70
CA SER A 186 21.43 8.62 2.08
C SER A 186 21.08 7.14 1.97
N THR A 187 19.81 6.82 1.76
CA THR A 187 19.27 5.48 1.58
C THR A 187 18.82 5.32 0.13
N SER A 188 19.66 4.75 -0.72
CA SER A 188 19.29 4.30 -2.06
C SER A 188 18.94 2.83 -2.02
N GLY A 189 17.99 2.40 -2.84
CA GLY A 189 17.58 1.00 -2.92
C GLY A 189 16.57 0.60 -1.86
N LEU A 190 16.70 -0.58 -1.28
CA LEU A 190 15.75 -1.16 -0.33
C LEU A 190 16.30 -1.12 1.11
N VAL A 191 15.47 -0.67 2.03
CA VAL A 191 15.68 -0.87 3.47
C VAL A 191 14.77 -2.00 3.95
N VAL A 192 15.34 -2.98 4.63
CA VAL A 192 14.59 -4.00 5.39
C VAL A 192 14.78 -3.71 6.86
N GLN A 193 13.68 -3.49 7.58
CA GLN A 193 13.72 -3.11 9.00
C GLN A 193 12.65 -3.85 9.80
N GLY A 194 12.65 -3.67 11.12
CA GLY A 194 11.72 -4.31 12.03
C GLY A 194 12.33 -5.41 12.87
N ALA A 195 11.51 -6.04 13.70
CA ALA A 195 11.90 -7.08 14.65
C ALA A 195 11.58 -8.50 14.18
N ASP A 196 10.66 -8.64 13.23
CA ASP A 196 10.22 -9.94 12.70
C ASP A 196 11.10 -10.39 11.53
N ASN A 197 11.08 -11.69 11.25
CA ASN A 197 11.91 -12.28 10.22
C ASN A 197 11.29 -12.09 8.84
N LEU A 198 12.14 -11.84 7.85
CA LEU A 198 11.74 -11.68 6.46
C LEU A 198 12.61 -12.53 5.54
N VAL A 199 11.95 -13.34 4.72
CA VAL A 199 12.60 -14.04 3.60
C VAL A 199 12.23 -13.32 2.31
N LEU A 200 13.24 -12.92 1.54
CA LEU A 200 13.06 -12.46 0.16
C LEU A 200 13.51 -13.58 -0.76
N SER A 201 12.55 -14.21 -1.43
CA SER A 201 12.82 -15.33 -2.34
C SER A 201 12.84 -14.91 -3.81
N GLY A 202 12.39 -13.70 -4.14
CA GLY A 202 12.57 -13.09 -5.45
C GLY A 202 13.96 -12.48 -5.64
N VAL A 203 14.32 -12.22 -6.89
CA VAL A 203 15.64 -11.66 -7.25
C VAL A 203 15.71 -10.18 -6.89
N LEU A 204 16.80 -9.79 -6.22
CA LEU A 204 17.19 -8.40 -6.03
C LEU A 204 18.16 -8.02 -7.14
N SER A 205 17.90 -6.95 -7.87
CA SER A 205 18.67 -6.53 -9.05
C SER A 205 18.94 -5.02 -9.09
N ASP A 206 19.71 -4.56 -10.09
CA ASP A 206 20.03 -3.17 -10.39
C ASP A 206 21.11 -2.56 -9.46
N VAL A 207 21.30 -1.25 -9.48
CA VAL A 207 22.46 -0.53 -8.92
C VAL A 207 22.26 -0.02 -7.49
N GLY A 208 21.06 -0.15 -6.95
CA GLY A 208 20.74 0.33 -5.60
C GLY A 208 21.32 -0.56 -4.50
N ARG A 209 21.32 -0.03 -3.29
CA ARG A 209 21.85 -0.70 -2.10
C ARG A 209 20.75 -1.49 -1.39
N LEU A 210 21.13 -2.59 -0.75
CA LEU A 210 20.33 -3.25 0.27
C LEU A 210 20.82 -2.83 1.66
N THR A 211 19.91 -2.31 2.48
CA THR A 211 20.20 -1.95 3.87
C THR A 211 19.34 -2.80 4.79
N LYS A 212 19.93 -3.47 5.78
CA LYS A 212 19.22 -4.20 6.83
C LYS A 212 19.40 -3.50 8.17
N ASN A 213 18.28 -3.06 8.72
CA ASN A 213 18.15 -2.48 10.05
C ASN A 213 17.20 -3.35 10.91
N GLY A 214 17.23 -3.11 12.23
CA GLY A 214 16.37 -3.83 13.16
C GLY A 214 16.87 -5.24 13.50
N SER A 215 16.20 -5.90 14.45
CA SER A 215 16.64 -7.15 15.07
C SER A 215 16.16 -8.42 14.38
N GLY A 216 15.13 -8.35 13.53
CA GLY A 216 14.65 -9.51 12.77
C GLY A 216 15.68 -10.02 11.77
N THR A 217 15.59 -11.28 11.41
CA THR A 217 16.49 -11.92 10.43
C THR A 217 16.01 -11.61 9.01
N LEU A 218 16.95 -11.25 8.12
CA LEU A 218 16.70 -11.22 6.68
C LEU A 218 17.36 -12.42 6.02
N THR A 219 16.58 -13.19 5.28
CA THR A 219 17.06 -14.31 4.47
C THR A 219 16.86 -14.01 2.99
N LEU A 220 17.93 -14.15 2.19
CA LEU A 220 17.89 -14.02 0.74
C LEU A 220 18.11 -15.40 0.13
N THR A 221 17.19 -15.88 -0.71
CA THR A 221 17.27 -17.24 -1.27
C THR A 221 17.48 -17.27 -2.77
N ALA A 222 17.30 -16.15 -3.48
CA ALA A 222 17.53 -16.05 -4.91
C ALA A 222 18.98 -15.70 -5.28
N ASP A 223 19.35 -15.94 -6.53
CA ASP A 223 20.61 -15.48 -7.12
C ASP A 223 20.53 -13.97 -7.41
N ASN A 224 20.91 -13.17 -6.42
CA ASN A 224 20.77 -11.71 -6.47
C ASN A 224 21.88 -11.07 -7.32
N THR A 225 21.52 -10.04 -8.10
CA THR A 225 22.40 -9.38 -9.06
C THR A 225 22.58 -7.87 -8.79
N TYR A 226 22.05 -7.35 -7.68
CA TYR A 226 22.23 -5.93 -7.34
C TYR A 226 23.68 -5.58 -7.08
N THR A 227 24.12 -4.38 -7.45
CA THR A 227 25.53 -3.96 -7.43
C THR A 227 25.82 -2.84 -6.43
N GLY A 228 24.81 -2.23 -5.81
CA GLY A 228 24.98 -1.10 -4.88
C GLY A 228 25.53 -1.45 -3.51
N GLY A 229 25.89 -2.71 -3.28
CA GLY A 229 26.43 -3.19 -2.01
C GLY A 229 25.39 -3.36 -0.91
N GLY A 230 25.83 -3.74 0.27
CA GLY A 230 24.98 -3.96 1.44
C GLY A 230 25.47 -3.17 2.66
N ARG A 231 24.52 -2.72 3.49
CA ARG A 231 24.79 -2.18 4.83
C ARG A 231 23.95 -2.96 5.84
N PHE A 232 24.59 -3.57 6.81
CA PHE A 232 23.93 -4.40 7.81
C PHE A 232 24.22 -3.85 9.21
N SER A 233 23.18 -3.40 9.91
CA SER A 233 23.26 -2.87 11.26
C SER A 233 22.36 -3.72 12.16
N ARG A 234 22.94 -4.40 13.16
CA ARG A 234 22.25 -5.26 14.13
C ARG A 234 21.44 -6.42 13.50
N ALA A 235 21.94 -6.99 12.42
CA ALA A 235 21.20 -7.99 11.66
C ALA A 235 21.85 -9.36 11.74
N VAL A 236 21.04 -10.40 11.82
CA VAL A 236 21.45 -11.74 11.40
C VAL A 236 21.05 -11.86 9.93
N LEU A 237 22.02 -12.03 9.06
CA LEU A 237 21.81 -12.28 7.65
C LEU A 237 22.13 -13.75 7.39
N CYS A 238 21.11 -14.54 7.03
CA CYS A 238 21.32 -15.87 6.49
C CYS A 238 21.38 -15.75 4.96
N LEU A 239 22.55 -16.00 4.39
CA LEU A 239 22.74 -16.09 2.96
C LEU A 239 22.84 -17.55 2.53
N TRP A 240 21.93 -17.99 1.68
CA TRP A 240 22.16 -19.17 0.87
C TRP A 240 22.74 -18.70 -0.47
N ILE A 241 24.05 -18.91 -0.71
CA ILE A 241 24.77 -18.26 -1.81
C ILE A 241 25.34 -19.25 -2.81
N LYS A 242 25.08 -18.93 -4.09
CA LYS A 242 26.07 -19.06 -5.15
C LYS A 242 26.38 -17.65 -5.71
N ARG A 243 27.29 -16.91 -5.12
CA ARG A 243 27.79 -15.58 -5.50
C ARG A 243 26.98 -14.39 -4.99
N CYS A 244 27.40 -13.86 -3.89
CA CYS A 244 27.22 -12.45 -3.57
C CYS A 244 28.63 -11.84 -3.46
N GLY A 245 28.91 -10.78 -4.22
CA GLY A 245 30.10 -9.98 -4.04
C GLY A 245 29.95 -9.15 -2.76
N LEU A 246 30.10 -9.79 -1.61
CA LEU A 246 30.08 -9.13 -0.32
C LEU A 246 31.46 -8.62 0.02
N ALA A 247 31.66 -7.31 -0.05
CA ALA A 247 32.66 -6.66 0.78
C ALA A 247 32.02 -6.45 2.16
N ALA A 248 32.32 -7.32 3.11
CA ALA A 248 32.01 -7.09 4.51
C ALA A 248 32.84 -5.89 4.99
N ALA A 249 32.22 -4.77 5.28
CA ALA A 249 32.84 -3.73 6.10
C ALA A 249 32.48 -4.05 7.56
N ILE A 250 33.54 -4.43 8.31
CA ILE A 250 33.57 -4.54 9.76
C ILE A 250 33.44 -3.15 10.38
#